data_cd3d29af78b4318a3b9c0580687180cb
#
_entry.id   cd3d29af78b4318a3b9c0580687180cb
#
_cell.length_a   1.000
_cell.length_b   1.000
_cell.length_c   1.000
_cell.angle_alpha   90.00
_cell.angle_beta   90.00
_cell.angle_gamma   90.00
#
_symmetry.space_group_name_H-M   'P 1'
#
loop_
_entity.id
_entity.type
_entity.pdbx_description
1 polymer ?
#
loop_
_entity_poly.entity_id
_entity_poly.type
_entity_poly.pdbx_seq_one_letter_code
_entity_poly.pdbx_strand_id
1 'polypeptide(L)'
;MILLLQYTPIFASVLILVALGGCFAEHSGVINLGLEGIMIMGALGGALTMRYVPNTAPAIVMLLAVIVVSALVGMVYSCLLAVASINFKADQTLVGTALNLLGTAGATVIVKAINTAANPDDVSSIVQYGGAKSALLVSIGSFEFNGFLLVAFIALVFAYVTLYKTRFGLRLMACGEHPQAAASVGINVYKMRWAGVLISGVLGGIGGIVFITAGVSEWRFEYGVAGFGFLSLAVMIFGQWKPQRIALAALLFGFFRALGNVYTGFGFLKALNLPSSLYNMLPYIISLIVLAFTSKNSRAPKAEGIPYDKGMR
;
A
#
# COMPACT_ATOMS: atom_id res chain seq x y z
N MET A 1 -18.15 -15.89 12.36
CA MET A 1 -18.34 -14.45 12.62
C MET A 1 -17.11 -13.79 13.27
N ILE A 2 -16.47 -14.39 14.26
CA ILE A 2 -15.25 -13.86 14.92
C ILE A 2 -14.12 -13.64 13.93
N LEU A 3 -13.82 -14.62 13.07
CA LEU A 3 -12.78 -14.49 12.02
C LEU A 3 -13.02 -13.32 11.06
N LEU A 4 -14.27 -13.03 10.69
CA LEU A 4 -14.60 -11.88 9.85
C LEU A 4 -14.24 -10.56 10.55
N LEU A 5 -14.54 -10.45 11.84
CA LEU A 5 -14.20 -9.28 12.65
C LEU A 5 -12.68 -9.14 12.87
N GLN A 6 -11.93 -10.23 12.87
CA GLN A 6 -10.46 -10.21 12.97
C GLN A 6 -9.79 -9.83 11.64
N TYR A 7 -10.22 -10.42 10.52
CA TYR A 7 -9.59 -10.17 9.20
C TYR A 7 -9.97 -8.80 8.61
N THR A 8 -11.19 -8.30 8.87
CA THR A 8 -11.62 -6.99 8.35
C THR A 8 -10.65 -5.85 8.70
N PRO A 9 -10.27 -5.63 9.98
CA PRO A 9 -9.31 -4.59 10.34
C PRO A 9 -7.92 -4.81 9.73
N ILE A 10 -7.49 -6.06 9.57
CA ILE A 10 -6.17 -6.38 8.98
C ILE A 10 -6.14 -5.93 7.51
N PHE A 11 -7.12 -6.33 6.70
CA PHE A 11 -7.18 -5.90 5.30
C PHE A 11 -7.46 -4.41 5.17
N ALA A 12 -8.29 -3.84 6.04
CA ALA A 12 -8.51 -2.40 6.09
C ALA A 12 -7.21 -1.63 6.39
N SER A 13 -6.35 -2.12 7.29
CA SER A 13 -5.07 -1.48 7.61
C SER A 13 -4.13 -1.43 6.42
N VAL A 14 -4.06 -2.49 5.62
CA VAL A 14 -3.31 -2.51 4.35
C VAL A 14 -3.83 -1.42 3.41
N LEU A 15 -5.16 -1.42 3.17
CA LEU A 15 -5.80 -0.48 2.26
C LEU A 15 -5.65 0.97 2.73
N ILE A 16 -5.74 1.24 4.04
CA ILE A 16 -5.52 2.57 4.63
C ILE A 16 -4.10 3.05 4.33
N LEU A 17 -3.09 2.24 4.65
CA LEU A 17 -1.69 2.62 4.48
C LEU A 17 -1.37 2.95 3.02
N VAL A 18 -1.74 2.06 2.10
CA VAL A 18 -1.42 2.20 0.68
C VAL A 18 -2.22 3.32 0.03
N ALA A 19 -3.53 3.43 0.34
CA ALA A 19 -4.39 4.49 -0.18
C ALA A 19 -3.96 5.89 0.33
N LEU A 20 -3.53 6.00 1.60
CA LEU A 20 -2.94 7.24 2.10
C LEU A 20 -1.63 7.57 1.38
N GLY A 21 -0.80 6.56 1.06
CA GLY A 21 0.38 6.73 0.24
C GLY A 21 0.04 7.32 -1.13
N GLY A 22 -0.92 6.73 -1.85
CA GLY A 22 -1.44 7.28 -3.11
C GLY A 22 -1.96 8.71 -2.96
N CYS A 23 -2.70 8.98 -1.88
CA CYS A 23 -3.26 10.29 -1.57
C CYS A 23 -2.17 11.38 -1.45
N PHE A 24 -1.04 11.11 -0.79
CA PHE A 24 0.08 12.06 -0.73
C PHE A 24 0.73 12.31 -2.10
N ALA A 25 0.92 11.26 -2.91
CA ALA A 25 1.49 11.40 -4.24
C ALA A 25 0.58 12.24 -5.14
N GLU A 26 -0.73 11.93 -5.19
CA GLU A 26 -1.68 12.62 -6.07
C GLU A 26 -1.96 14.05 -5.61
N HIS A 27 -2.02 14.32 -4.30
CA HIS A 27 -2.05 15.70 -3.79
C HIS A 27 -0.80 16.51 -4.13
N SER A 28 0.32 15.87 -4.48
CA SER A 28 1.50 16.56 -5.00
C SER A 28 1.44 16.82 -6.51
N GLY A 29 0.46 16.23 -7.21
CA GLY A 29 0.29 16.27 -8.67
C GLY A 29 0.99 15.12 -9.41
N VAL A 30 1.39 14.06 -8.70
CA VAL A 30 2.01 12.86 -9.28
C VAL A 30 1.11 11.66 -9.09
N ILE A 31 0.63 11.05 -10.18
CA ILE A 31 -0.10 9.78 -10.14
C ILE A 31 0.86 8.66 -9.74
N ASN A 32 0.50 7.87 -8.76
CA ASN A 32 1.29 6.71 -8.36
C ASN A 32 0.55 5.39 -8.65
N LEU A 33 0.54 4.98 -9.91
CA LEU A 33 0.08 3.65 -10.30
C LEU A 33 1.08 2.54 -9.94
N GLY A 34 2.30 2.89 -9.52
CA GLY A 34 3.35 1.95 -9.12
C GLY A 34 3.20 1.41 -7.69
N LEU A 35 2.08 1.68 -7.00
CA LEU A 35 1.85 1.25 -5.62
C LEU A 35 1.95 -0.27 -5.44
N GLU A 36 1.49 -1.07 -6.41
CA GLU A 36 1.63 -2.53 -6.37
C GLU A 36 3.10 -2.95 -6.28
N GLY A 37 3.96 -2.41 -7.14
CA GLY A 37 5.40 -2.69 -7.13
C GLY A 37 6.11 -2.18 -5.86
N ILE A 38 5.71 -1.01 -5.35
CA ILE A 38 6.21 -0.46 -4.09
C ILE A 38 5.86 -1.36 -2.92
N MET A 39 4.62 -1.86 -2.87
CA MET A 39 4.17 -2.82 -1.86
C MET A 39 5.01 -4.10 -1.90
N ILE A 40 5.23 -4.68 -3.09
CA ILE A 40 6.00 -5.92 -3.26
C ILE A 40 7.44 -5.74 -2.78
N MET A 41 8.09 -4.65 -3.16
CA MET A 41 9.48 -4.40 -2.76
C MET A 41 9.59 -4.11 -1.26
N GLY A 42 8.65 -3.34 -0.69
CA GLY A 42 8.57 -3.12 0.75
C GLY A 42 8.31 -4.41 1.53
N ALA A 43 7.41 -5.26 1.02
CA ALA A 43 7.13 -6.58 1.56
C ALA A 43 8.38 -7.48 1.55
N LEU A 44 9.15 -7.46 0.45
CA LEU A 44 10.41 -8.18 0.36
C LEU A 44 11.40 -7.73 1.44
N GLY A 45 11.60 -6.42 1.61
CA GLY A 45 12.48 -5.89 2.65
C GLY A 45 12.07 -6.35 4.05
N GLY A 46 10.77 -6.27 4.37
CA GLY A 46 10.24 -6.71 5.66
C GLY A 46 10.32 -8.23 5.87
N ALA A 47 10.02 -9.02 4.84
CA ALA A 47 10.12 -10.49 4.90
C ALA A 47 11.56 -10.95 5.12
N LEU A 48 12.53 -10.35 4.41
CA LEU A 48 13.96 -10.64 4.62
C LEU A 48 14.41 -10.21 6.02
N THR A 49 13.91 -9.09 6.53
CA THR A 49 14.18 -8.67 7.92
C THR A 49 13.70 -9.74 8.91
N MET A 50 12.47 -10.25 8.75
CA MET A 50 11.94 -11.33 9.59
C MET A 50 12.71 -12.65 9.45
N ARG A 51 13.27 -12.93 8.27
CA ARG A 51 14.09 -14.13 8.04
C ARG A 51 15.44 -14.06 8.74
N TYR A 52 16.10 -12.89 8.71
CA TYR A 52 17.49 -12.75 9.17
C TYR A 52 17.63 -12.22 10.61
N VAL A 53 16.64 -11.52 11.14
CA VAL A 53 16.67 -11.11 12.54
C VAL A 53 16.41 -12.33 13.44
N PRO A 54 17.26 -12.57 14.45
CA PRO A 54 17.10 -13.72 15.35
C PRO A 54 15.74 -13.74 16.04
N ASN A 55 15.11 -14.91 16.15
CA ASN A 55 13.83 -15.11 16.83
C ASN A 55 13.89 -14.82 18.35
N THR A 56 15.09 -14.64 18.91
CA THR A 56 15.33 -14.22 20.29
C THR A 56 15.15 -12.73 20.51
N ALA A 57 15.04 -11.93 19.43
CA ALA A 57 14.84 -10.49 19.54
C ALA A 57 13.47 -10.18 20.17
N PRO A 58 13.38 -9.13 21.04
CA PRO A 58 12.10 -8.67 21.59
C PRO A 58 11.11 -8.35 20.47
N ALA A 59 9.82 -8.68 20.68
CA ALA A 59 8.75 -8.48 19.69
C ALA A 59 8.69 -7.05 19.14
N ILE A 60 8.88 -6.05 20.01
CA ILE A 60 8.88 -4.65 19.64
C ILE A 60 10.05 -4.27 18.73
N VAL A 61 11.23 -4.86 18.96
CA VAL A 61 12.42 -4.62 18.12
C VAL A 61 12.20 -5.22 16.74
N MET A 62 11.65 -6.43 16.66
CA MET A 62 11.29 -7.08 15.42
C MET A 62 10.26 -6.23 14.64
N LEU A 63 9.20 -5.79 15.31
CA LEU A 63 8.17 -4.94 14.69
C LEU A 63 8.75 -3.65 14.13
N LEU A 64 9.55 -2.95 14.92
CA LEU A 64 10.18 -1.69 14.50
C LEU A 64 11.16 -1.92 13.34
N ALA A 65 12.00 -2.95 13.39
CA ALA A 65 12.94 -3.28 12.32
C ALA A 65 12.21 -3.57 11.01
N VAL A 66 11.16 -4.38 11.05
CA VAL A 66 10.33 -4.72 9.88
C VAL A 66 9.68 -3.47 9.28
N ILE A 67 9.09 -2.60 10.10
CA ILE A 67 8.46 -1.36 9.65
C ILE A 67 9.50 -0.44 9.00
N VAL A 68 10.63 -0.21 9.66
CA VAL A 68 11.67 0.69 9.17
C VAL A 68 12.27 0.19 7.86
N VAL A 69 12.61 -1.09 7.76
CA VAL A 69 13.18 -1.64 6.52
C VAL A 69 12.17 -1.63 5.39
N SER A 70 10.91 -2.03 5.64
CA SER A 70 9.86 -1.98 4.61
C SER A 70 9.60 -0.56 4.12
N ALA A 71 9.59 0.42 5.03
CA ALA A 71 9.44 1.84 4.72
C ALA A 71 10.60 2.35 3.86
N LEU A 72 11.84 2.02 4.24
CA LEU A 72 13.04 2.46 3.51
C LEU A 72 13.12 1.83 2.12
N VAL A 73 12.85 0.52 1.99
CA VAL A 73 12.86 -0.15 0.69
C VAL A 73 11.76 0.40 -0.22
N GLY A 74 10.54 0.59 0.30
CA GLY A 74 9.45 1.22 -0.45
C GLY A 74 9.77 2.65 -0.87
N MET A 75 10.39 3.44 0.02
CA MET A 75 10.83 4.81 -0.26
C MET A 75 11.91 4.82 -1.36
N VAL A 76 12.94 3.99 -1.26
CA VAL A 76 14.02 3.90 -2.27
C VAL A 76 13.45 3.45 -3.62
N TYR A 77 12.54 2.47 -3.61
CA TYR A 77 11.90 2.02 -4.85
C TYR A 77 11.05 3.12 -5.49
N SER A 78 10.34 3.91 -4.69
CA SER A 78 9.54 5.05 -5.18
C SER A 78 10.38 6.18 -5.77
N CYS A 79 11.69 6.26 -5.48
CA CYS A 79 12.59 7.20 -6.15
C CYS A 79 12.63 6.96 -7.66
N LEU A 80 12.47 5.73 -8.14
CA LEU A 80 12.41 5.42 -9.57
C LEU A 80 11.22 6.13 -10.23
N LEU A 81 10.04 6.11 -9.57
CA LEU A 81 8.88 6.86 -10.02
C LEU A 81 9.17 8.37 -10.02
N ALA A 82 9.75 8.88 -8.94
CA ALA A 82 10.03 10.30 -8.80
C ALA A 82 11.02 10.79 -9.87
N VAL A 83 12.11 10.06 -10.11
CA VAL A 83 13.10 10.41 -11.14
C VAL A 83 12.45 10.40 -12.53
N ALA A 84 11.73 9.34 -12.87
CA ALA A 84 11.13 9.21 -14.20
C ALA A 84 10.04 10.26 -14.44
N SER A 85 9.09 10.43 -13.48
CA SER A 85 7.93 11.30 -13.69
C SER A 85 8.20 12.77 -13.40
N ILE A 86 9.08 13.11 -12.45
CA ILE A 86 9.33 14.51 -12.06
C ILE A 86 10.52 15.07 -12.81
N ASN A 87 11.66 14.33 -12.89
CA ASN A 87 12.87 14.83 -13.50
C ASN A 87 12.86 14.66 -15.02
N PHE A 88 12.50 13.46 -15.50
CA PHE A 88 12.45 13.17 -16.94
C PHE A 88 11.09 13.49 -17.58
N LYS A 89 10.09 13.90 -16.79
CA LYS A 89 8.74 14.23 -17.27
C LYS A 89 8.09 13.09 -18.08
N ALA A 90 8.45 11.83 -17.79
CA ALA A 90 7.88 10.67 -18.45
C ALA A 90 6.40 10.51 -18.08
N ASP A 91 5.65 9.79 -18.93
CA ASP A 91 4.26 9.44 -18.65
C ASP A 91 4.17 8.64 -17.34
N GLN A 92 3.42 9.17 -16.37
CA GLN A 92 3.35 8.63 -15.01
C GLN A 92 2.63 7.28 -14.97
N THR A 93 1.68 7.05 -15.88
CA THR A 93 0.93 5.81 -16.01
C THR A 93 1.83 4.68 -16.52
N LEU A 94 2.60 4.96 -17.57
CA LEU A 94 3.56 4.01 -18.14
C LEU A 94 4.66 3.67 -17.12
N VAL A 95 5.22 4.66 -16.45
CA VAL A 95 6.24 4.46 -15.42
C VAL A 95 5.68 3.62 -14.27
N GLY A 96 4.50 3.95 -13.75
CA GLY A 96 3.86 3.18 -12.67
C GLY A 96 3.62 1.73 -13.05
N THR A 97 3.12 1.48 -14.25
CA THR A 97 2.90 0.12 -14.75
C THR A 97 4.20 -0.66 -14.90
N ALA A 98 5.25 -0.03 -15.45
CA ALA A 98 6.57 -0.65 -15.56
C ALA A 98 7.17 -0.99 -14.18
N LEU A 99 6.99 -0.12 -13.19
CA LEU A 99 7.43 -0.38 -11.81
C LEU A 99 6.69 -1.56 -11.17
N ASN A 100 5.41 -1.75 -11.46
CA ASN A 100 4.68 -2.92 -10.96
C ASN A 100 5.27 -4.22 -11.51
N LEU A 101 5.57 -4.27 -12.81
CA LEU A 101 6.22 -5.43 -13.44
C LEU A 101 7.63 -5.64 -12.89
N LEU A 102 8.42 -4.57 -12.80
CA LEU A 102 9.78 -4.61 -12.25
C LEU A 102 9.78 -5.05 -10.79
N GLY A 103 8.84 -4.59 -9.97
CA GLY A 103 8.71 -4.97 -8.56
C GLY A 103 8.47 -6.46 -8.39
N THR A 104 7.49 -7.02 -9.12
CA THR A 104 7.16 -8.45 -9.06
C THR A 104 8.31 -9.32 -9.57
N ALA A 105 8.83 -9.00 -10.75
CA ALA A 105 9.94 -9.76 -11.34
C ALA A 105 11.22 -9.64 -10.49
N GLY A 106 11.57 -8.43 -10.05
CA GLY A 106 12.75 -8.16 -9.23
C GLY A 106 12.70 -8.87 -7.89
N ALA A 107 11.58 -8.79 -7.17
CA ALA A 107 11.41 -9.49 -5.90
C ALA A 107 11.52 -11.02 -6.08
N THR A 108 10.88 -11.56 -7.13
CA THR A 108 10.95 -13.00 -7.46
C THR A 108 12.37 -13.44 -7.73
N VAL A 109 13.12 -12.71 -8.55
CA VAL A 109 14.52 -13.03 -8.88
C VAL A 109 15.43 -12.94 -7.66
N ILE A 110 15.28 -11.88 -6.85
CA ILE A 110 16.07 -11.71 -5.63
C ILE A 110 15.85 -12.87 -4.66
N VAL A 111 14.59 -13.27 -4.42
CA VAL A 111 14.28 -14.37 -3.51
C VAL A 111 14.82 -15.70 -4.05
N LYS A 112 14.63 -16.00 -5.34
CA LYS A 112 15.18 -17.20 -5.96
C LYS A 112 16.70 -17.23 -5.84
N ALA A 113 17.39 -16.12 -6.11
CA ALA A 113 18.84 -16.05 -5.97
C ALA A 113 19.30 -16.30 -4.52
N ILE A 114 18.62 -15.75 -3.52
CA ILE A 114 18.93 -15.98 -2.10
C ILE A 114 18.68 -17.44 -1.71
N ASN A 115 17.58 -18.04 -2.16
CA ASN A 115 17.24 -19.43 -1.84
C ASN A 115 18.22 -20.39 -2.51
N THR A 116 18.49 -20.25 -3.81
CA THR A 116 19.47 -21.07 -4.54
C THR A 116 20.89 -20.94 -3.98
N ALA A 117 21.28 -19.74 -3.52
CA ALA A 117 22.57 -19.55 -2.85
C ALA A 117 22.66 -20.29 -1.50
N ALA A 118 21.55 -20.43 -0.78
CA ALA A 118 21.48 -21.19 0.47
C ALA A 118 21.34 -22.71 0.24
N ASN A 119 20.58 -23.11 -0.77
CA ASN A 119 20.38 -24.48 -1.21
C ASN A 119 20.23 -24.52 -2.74
N PRO A 120 21.20 -25.11 -3.49
CA PRO A 120 21.15 -25.16 -4.96
C PRO A 120 19.88 -25.80 -5.56
N ASP A 121 19.22 -26.69 -4.81
CA ASP A 121 17.99 -27.36 -5.23
C ASP A 121 16.73 -26.52 -5.00
N ASP A 122 16.82 -25.43 -4.22
CA ASP A 122 15.68 -24.54 -3.93
C ASP A 122 15.64 -23.37 -4.90
N VAL A 123 14.88 -23.53 -5.98
CA VAL A 123 14.59 -22.48 -6.97
C VAL A 123 13.26 -21.74 -6.71
N SER A 124 12.69 -21.88 -5.51
CA SER A 124 11.42 -21.25 -5.14
C SER A 124 11.55 -19.74 -4.90
N SER A 125 10.45 -19.01 -5.07
CA SER A 125 10.33 -17.60 -4.71
C SER A 125 9.72 -17.40 -3.31
N ILE A 126 9.85 -18.40 -2.43
CA ILE A 126 9.22 -18.42 -1.11
C ILE A 126 10.19 -17.84 -0.08
N VAL A 127 9.70 -16.90 0.73
CA VAL A 127 10.35 -16.48 1.97
C VAL A 127 9.54 -17.00 3.15
N GLN A 128 10.17 -17.80 4.00
CA GLN A 128 9.59 -18.30 5.24
C GLN A 128 9.97 -17.38 6.40
N TYR A 129 8.98 -16.98 7.20
CA TYR A 129 9.14 -16.11 8.37
C TYR A 129 8.29 -16.55 9.57
N GLY A 130 8.03 -17.86 9.67
CA GLY A 130 7.06 -18.46 10.61
C GLY A 130 7.22 -18.06 12.09
N GLY A 131 8.43 -18.10 12.64
CA GLY A 131 8.68 -17.77 14.05
C GLY A 131 8.56 -16.28 14.36
N ALA A 132 8.95 -15.42 13.44
CA ALA A 132 8.88 -13.97 13.61
C ALA A 132 7.46 -13.41 13.54
N LYS A 133 6.55 -14.11 12.87
CA LYS A 133 5.14 -13.69 12.75
C LYS A 133 4.41 -13.63 14.08
N SER A 134 4.67 -14.58 14.99
CA SER A 134 4.05 -14.59 16.31
C SER A 134 4.39 -13.35 17.13
N ALA A 135 5.56 -12.74 16.90
CA ALA A 135 5.99 -11.51 17.55
C ALA A 135 5.17 -10.26 17.12
N LEU A 136 4.46 -10.33 15.99
CA LEU A 136 3.63 -9.24 15.47
C LEU A 136 2.17 -9.33 15.89
N LEU A 137 1.77 -10.46 16.55
CA LEU A 137 0.41 -10.69 17.02
C LEU A 137 0.29 -10.28 18.49
N VAL A 138 -0.69 -9.45 18.78
CA VAL A 138 -1.07 -9.06 20.15
C VAL A 138 -2.39 -9.75 20.45
N SER A 139 -2.39 -10.70 21.38
CA SER A 139 -3.61 -11.39 21.85
C SER A 139 -4.23 -10.66 23.03
N ILE A 140 -5.50 -10.28 22.90
CA ILE A 140 -6.32 -9.70 23.97
C ILE A 140 -7.52 -10.62 24.17
N GLY A 141 -7.44 -11.53 25.15
CA GLY A 141 -8.45 -12.56 25.35
C GLY A 141 -8.54 -13.52 24.17
N SER A 142 -9.74 -13.68 23.61
CA SER A 142 -9.98 -14.52 22.42
C SER A 142 -9.71 -13.84 21.09
N PHE A 143 -9.30 -12.56 21.08
CA PHE A 143 -9.03 -11.80 19.89
C PHE A 143 -7.52 -11.63 19.67
N GLU A 144 -7.08 -11.96 18.46
CA GLU A 144 -5.73 -11.71 18.02
C GLU A 144 -5.72 -10.44 17.16
N PHE A 145 -5.01 -9.43 17.62
CA PHE A 145 -4.79 -8.20 16.88
C PHE A 145 -3.39 -8.20 16.28
N ASN A 146 -3.29 -7.77 15.03
CA ASN A 146 -2.00 -7.53 14.43
C ASN A 146 -1.51 -6.13 14.86
N GLY A 147 -0.27 -6.02 15.35
CA GLY A 147 0.34 -4.75 15.76
C GLY A 147 0.36 -3.68 14.66
N PHE A 148 0.28 -4.09 13.41
CA PHE A 148 0.17 -3.18 12.26
C PHE A 148 -1.15 -2.38 12.21
N LEU A 149 -2.19 -2.81 12.92
CA LEU A 149 -3.42 -2.04 13.05
C LEU A 149 -3.16 -0.68 13.71
N LEU A 150 -2.32 -0.67 14.74
CA LEU A 150 -1.88 0.56 15.39
C LEU A 150 -1.07 1.44 14.42
N VAL A 151 -0.22 0.83 13.60
CA VAL A 151 0.57 1.56 12.58
C VAL A 151 -0.35 2.23 11.57
N ALA A 152 -1.38 1.54 11.08
CA ALA A 152 -2.36 2.11 10.16
C ALA A 152 -3.14 3.27 10.80
N PHE A 153 -3.52 3.14 12.08
CA PHE A 153 -4.18 4.22 12.80
C PHE A 153 -3.28 5.45 12.98
N ILE A 154 -2.01 5.24 13.37
CA ILE A 154 -1.02 6.31 13.48
C ILE A 154 -0.81 6.99 12.13
N ALA A 155 -0.70 6.22 11.04
CA ALA A 155 -0.57 6.75 9.68
C ALA A 155 -1.79 7.58 9.25
N LEU A 156 -3.00 7.17 9.64
CA LEU A 156 -4.23 7.91 9.38
C LEU A 156 -4.23 9.27 10.10
N VAL A 157 -3.88 9.28 11.38
CA VAL A 157 -3.76 10.52 12.18
C VAL A 157 -2.66 11.41 11.60
N PHE A 158 -1.49 10.84 11.29
CA PHE A 158 -0.39 11.54 10.65
C PHE A 158 -0.81 12.18 9.33
N ALA A 159 -1.48 11.44 8.45
CA ALA A 159 -1.95 11.95 7.17
C ALA A 159 -2.96 13.10 7.35
N TYR A 160 -3.92 12.93 8.26
CA TYR A 160 -4.89 13.98 8.55
C TYR A 160 -4.24 15.27 9.07
N VAL A 161 -3.36 15.15 10.06
CA VAL A 161 -2.66 16.30 10.64
C VAL A 161 -1.74 16.93 9.59
N THR A 162 -0.95 16.13 8.88
CA THR A 162 0.01 16.62 7.89
C THR A 162 -0.69 17.37 6.76
N LEU A 163 -1.74 16.82 6.17
CA LEU A 163 -2.44 17.43 5.05
C LEU A 163 -3.23 18.68 5.46
N TYR A 164 -3.95 18.65 6.60
CA TYR A 164 -4.89 19.72 6.91
C TYR A 164 -4.45 20.69 8.01
N LYS A 165 -3.44 20.33 8.81
CA LYS A 165 -3.02 21.14 9.96
C LYS A 165 -1.59 21.69 9.83
N THR A 166 -0.86 21.32 8.76
CA THR A 166 0.52 21.79 8.57
C THR A 166 0.69 22.65 7.32
N ARG A 167 1.69 23.54 7.36
CA ARG A 167 2.09 24.33 6.18
C ARG A 167 2.60 23.45 5.04
N PHE A 168 3.18 22.29 5.34
CA PHE A 168 3.65 21.33 4.36
C PHE A 168 2.49 20.77 3.54
N GLY A 169 1.44 20.27 4.20
CA GLY A 169 0.27 19.71 3.52
C GLY A 169 -0.46 20.73 2.65
N LEU A 170 -0.63 21.96 3.13
CA LEU A 170 -1.24 23.04 2.34
C LEU A 170 -0.43 23.34 1.07
N ARG A 171 0.92 23.37 1.17
CA ARG A 171 1.81 23.58 0.02
C ARG A 171 1.77 22.39 -0.94
N LEU A 172 1.70 21.16 -0.40
CA LEU A 172 1.59 19.95 -1.20
C LEU A 172 0.31 19.97 -2.05
N MET A 173 -0.84 20.21 -1.41
CA MET A 173 -2.14 20.30 -2.09
C MET A 173 -2.19 21.45 -3.11
N ALA A 174 -1.58 22.61 -2.80
CA ALA A 174 -1.47 23.71 -3.75
C ALA A 174 -0.70 23.31 -5.03
N CYS A 175 0.36 22.48 -4.88
CA CYS A 175 1.12 21.96 -6.02
C CYS A 175 0.32 20.97 -6.86
N GLY A 176 -0.62 20.21 -6.28
CA GLY A 176 -1.51 19.31 -7.00
C GLY A 176 -2.69 20.03 -7.68
N GLU A 177 -3.11 21.19 -7.17
CA GLU A 177 -4.22 21.97 -7.78
C GLU A 177 -3.71 22.92 -8.88
N HIS A 178 -2.73 23.79 -8.56
CA HIS A 178 -2.19 24.80 -9.44
C HIS A 178 -0.67 24.99 -9.26
N PRO A 179 0.17 24.14 -9.84
CA PRO A 179 1.62 24.17 -9.61
C PRO A 179 2.28 25.50 -10.04
N GLN A 180 1.79 26.15 -11.11
CA GLN A 180 2.30 27.45 -11.56
C GLN A 180 1.99 28.55 -10.54
N ALA A 181 0.78 28.57 -9.99
CA ALA A 181 0.40 29.52 -8.95
C ALA A 181 1.16 29.26 -7.63
N ALA A 182 1.40 28.00 -7.27
CA ALA A 182 2.26 27.64 -6.14
C ALA A 182 3.71 28.13 -6.33
N ALA A 183 4.25 27.99 -7.54
CA ALA A 183 5.59 28.45 -7.87
C ALA A 183 5.72 29.98 -7.83
N SER A 184 4.69 30.73 -8.25
CA SER A 184 4.72 32.21 -8.26
C SER A 184 4.81 32.81 -6.85
N VAL A 185 4.32 32.10 -5.84
CA VAL A 185 4.45 32.51 -4.42
C VAL A 185 5.70 31.90 -3.74
N GLY A 186 6.64 31.35 -4.51
CA GLY A 186 7.94 30.88 -4.00
C GLY A 186 7.95 29.43 -3.50
N ILE A 187 6.88 28.63 -3.73
CA ILE A 187 6.86 27.21 -3.38
C ILE A 187 7.66 26.42 -4.44
N ASN A 188 8.60 25.59 -3.96
CA ASN A 188 9.36 24.70 -4.86
C ASN A 188 8.51 23.45 -5.18
N VAL A 189 7.88 23.46 -6.36
CA VAL A 189 6.99 22.38 -6.82
C VAL A 189 7.72 21.05 -6.95
N TYR A 190 8.96 21.04 -7.46
CA TYR A 190 9.75 19.81 -7.59
C TYR A 190 9.97 19.14 -6.23
N LYS A 191 10.37 19.93 -5.20
CA LYS A 191 10.57 19.40 -3.84
C LYS A 191 9.27 18.85 -3.23
N MET A 192 8.13 19.51 -3.50
CA MET A 192 6.84 19.04 -2.98
C MET A 192 6.40 17.75 -3.67
N ARG A 193 6.56 17.64 -4.98
CA ARG A 193 6.28 16.41 -5.74
C ARG A 193 7.15 15.24 -5.27
N TRP A 194 8.46 15.47 -5.12
CA TRP A 194 9.36 14.47 -4.56
C TRP A 194 8.91 14.01 -3.16
N ALA A 195 8.61 14.93 -2.27
CA ALA A 195 8.16 14.59 -0.91
C ALA A 195 6.87 13.77 -0.92
N GLY A 196 5.89 14.12 -1.78
CA GLY A 196 4.65 13.35 -1.93
C GLY A 196 4.91 11.91 -2.36
N VAL A 197 5.77 11.70 -3.38
CA VAL A 197 6.12 10.37 -3.88
C VAL A 197 6.91 9.56 -2.84
N LEU A 198 7.86 10.18 -2.13
CA LEU A 198 8.63 9.49 -1.09
C LEU A 198 7.75 9.04 0.09
N ILE A 199 6.83 9.90 0.56
CA ILE A 199 5.84 9.52 1.60
C ILE A 199 4.96 8.38 1.09
N SER A 200 4.55 8.43 -0.17
CA SER A 200 3.81 7.35 -0.82
C SER A 200 4.60 6.03 -0.81
N GLY A 201 5.90 6.09 -1.09
CA GLY A 201 6.80 4.96 -1.02
C GLY A 201 6.91 4.34 0.38
N VAL A 202 7.04 5.18 1.41
CA VAL A 202 7.07 4.75 2.82
C VAL A 202 5.79 4.01 3.19
N LEU A 203 4.63 4.63 2.94
CA LEU A 203 3.34 4.05 3.32
C LEU A 203 2.98 2.81 2.49
N GLY A 204 3.29 2.82 1.19
CA GLY A 204 3.12 1.67 0.30
C GLY A 204 4.00 0.49 0.72
N GLY A 205 5.27 0.74 1.07
CA GLY A 205 6.18 -0.30 1.54
C GLY A 205 5.72 -0.95 2.83
N ILE A 206 5.28 -0.15 3.82
CA ILE A 206 4.69 -0.67 5.06
C ILE A 206 3.41 -1.45 4.75
N GLY A 207 2.52 -0.93 3.88
CA GLY A 207 1.31 -1.64 3.46
C GLY A 207 1.60 -3.01 2.84
N GLY A 208 2.70 -3.14 2.10
CA GLY A 208 3.14 -4.40 1.51
C GLY A 208 3.48 -5.46 2.55
N ILE A 209 4.26 -5.14 3.57
CA ILE A 209 4.59 -6.12 4.62
C ILE A 209 3.37 -6.47 5.47
N VAL A 210 2.48 -5.52 5.74
CA VAL A 210 1.23 -5.79 6.45
C VAL A 210 0.39 -6.80 5.66
N PHE A 211 0.35 -6.69 4.33
CA PHE A 211 -0.40 -7.59 3.47
C PHE A 211 0.12 -9.02 3.54
N ILE A 212 1.43 -9.25 3.34
CA ILE A 212 1.98 -10.60 3.31
C ILE A 212 2.00 -11.27 4.69
N THR A 213 1.97 -10.50 5.78
CA THR A 213 1.90 -11.04 7.14
C THR A 213 0.47 -11.32 7.61
N ALA A 214 -0.55 -10.93 6.84
CA ALA A 214 -1.96 -11.12 7.17
C ALA A 214 -2.40 -12.59 7.10
N GLY A 215 -2.11 -13.34 8.14
CA GLY A 215 -2.63 -14.71 8.29
C GLY A 215 -1.74 -15.84 7.76
N VAL A 216 -0.61 -15.56 7.08
CA VAL A 216 0.29 -16.60 6.51
C VAL A 216 1.70 -16.52 7.10
N SER A 217 2.42 -17.63 7.12
CA SER A 217 3.77 -17.76 7.66
C SER A 217 4.88 -17.78 6.59
N GLU A 218 4.48 -17.78 5.33
CA GLU A 218 5.35 -17.74 4.17
C GLU A 218 4.67 -17.00 3.03
N TRP A 219 5.43 -16.44 2.11
CA TRP A 219 4.90 -15.76 0.94
C TRP A 219 5.68 -16.11 -0.32
N ARG A 220 4.95 -16.33 -1.42
CA ARG A 220 5.50 -16.52 -2.76
C ARG A 220 5.47 -15.21 -3.51
N PHE A 221 6.65 -14.64 -3.77
CA PHE A 221 6.77 -13.33 -4.40
C PHE A 221 6.33 -13.29 -5.87
N GLU A 222 6.26 -14.43 -6.54
CA GLU A 222 5.68 -14.54 -7.90
C GLU A 222 4.19 -14.18 -7.97
N TYR A 223 3.45 -14.26 -6.87
CA TYR A 223 2.03 -13.86 -6.82
C TYR A 223 1.82 -12.38 -6.56
N GLY A 224 2.89 -11.60 -6.40
CA GLY A 224 2.79 -10.17 -6.07
C GLY A 224 2.05 -9.91 -4.77
N VAL A 225 1.26 -8.86 -4.72
CA VAL A 225 0.34 -8.53 -3.61
C VAL A 225 -1.12 -8.60 -4.06
N ALA A 226 -1.42 -9.47 -5.00
CA ALA A 226 -2.77 -9.83 -5.45
C ALA A 226 -3.65 -8.62 -5.87
N GLY A 227 -3.07 -7.56 -6.42
CA GLY A 227 -3.79 -6.38 -6.89
C GLY A 227 -4.20 -5.41 -5.77
N PHE A 228 -3.69 -5.56 -4.55
CA PHE A 228 -4.04 -4.66 -3.44
C PHE A 228 -3.56 -3.22 -3.64
N GLY A 229 -2.50 -3.00 -4.40
CA GLY A 229 -2.09 -1.65 -4.81
C GLY A 229 -3.16 -0.97 -5.66
N PHE A 230 -3.70 -1.66 -6.66
CA PHE A 230 -4.81 -1.14 -7.48
C PHE A 230 -6.10 -0.99 -6.68
N LEU A 231 -6.42 -1.94 -5.79
CA LEU A 231 -7.58 -1.84 -4.92
C LEU A 231 -7.47 -0.63 -3.99
N SER A 232 -6.27 -0.31 -3.52
CA SER A 232 -6.01 0.86 -2.68
C SER A 232 -6.21 2.18 -3.43
N LEU A 233 -5.90 2.24 -4.74
CA LEU A 233 -6.26 3.38 -5.58
C LEU A 233 -7.77 3.55 -5.66
N ALA A 234 -8.53 2.47 -5.86
CA ALA A 234 -9.99 2.53 -5.85
C ALA A 234 -10.53 3.03 -4.49
N VAL A 235 -9.96 2.55 -3.38
CA VAL A 235 -10.28 3.02 -2.01
C VAL A 235 -10.00 4.52 -1.85
N MET A 236 -8.88 5.02 -2.38
CA MET A 236 -8.50 6.44 -2.34
C MET A 236 -9.49 7.29 -3.15
N ILE A 237 -9.81 6.88 -4.37
CA ILE A 237 -10.78 7.57 -5.25
C ILE A 237 -12.16 7.60 -4.59
N PHE A 238 -12.61 6.47 -4.04
CA PHE A 238 -13.87 6.39 -3.30
C PHE A 238 -13.86 7.28 -2.05
N GLY A 239 -12.73 7.32 -1.35
CA GLY A 239 -12.49 8.24 -0.22
C GLY A 239 -12.32 9.71 -0.62
N GLN A 240 -12.36 10.03 -1.93
CA GLN A 240 -12.21 11.39 -2.47
C GLN A 240 -10.96 12.10 -1.96
N TRP A 241 -9.84 11.41 -1.92
CA TRP A 241 -8.54 11.91 -1.42
C TRP A 241 -8.59 12.48 0.01
N LYS A 242 -9.60 12.12 0.82
CA LYS A 242 -9.76 12.58 2.20
C LYS A 242 -9.44 11.45 3.18
N PRO A 243 -8.43 11.59 4.07
CA PRO A 243 -8.00 10.53 4.97
C PRO A 243 -9.13 9.84 5.74
N GLN A 244 -10.09 10.60 6.30
CA GLN A 244 -11.20 10.01 7.04
C GLN A 244 -12.13 9.17 6.16
N ARG A 245 -12.40 9.62 4.92
CA ARG A 245 -13.23 8.87 3.97
C ARG A 245 -12.49 7.67 3.40
N ILE A 246 -11.17 7.78 3.20
CA ILE A 246 -10.29 6.65 2.83
C ILE A 246 -10.38 5.57 3.90
N ALA A 247 -10.34 5.91 5.19
CA ALA A 247 -10.48 4.93 6.28
C ALA A 247 -11.83 4.21 6.25
N LEU A 248 -12.94 4.93 6.01
CA LEU A 248 -14.26 4.32 5.89
C LEU A 248 -14.37 3.42 4.66
N ALA A 249 -13.84 3.88 3.52
CA ALA A 249 -13.78 3.08 2.30
C ALA A 249 -12.94 1.81 2.52
N ALA A 250 -11.77 1.93 3.14
CA ALA A 250 -10.89 0.81 3.44
C ALA A 250 -11.56 -0.23 4.35
N LEU A 251 -12.36 0.20 5.33
CA LEU A 251 -13.15 -0.71 6.16
C LEU A 251 -14.18 -1.48 5.33
N LEU A 252 -14.88 -0.81 4.42
CA LEU A 252 -15.85 -1.42 3.53
C LEU A 252 -15.19 -2.48 2.62
N PHE A 253 -14.11 -2.11 1.91
CA PHE A 253 -13.41 -3.03 1.02
C PHE A 253 -12.68 -4.14 1.78
N GLY A 254 -12.12 -3.83 2.94
CA GLY A 254 -11.50 -4.80 3.86
C GLY A 254 -12.52 -5.83 4.35
N PHE A 255 -13.75 -5.41 4.65
CA PHE A 255 -14.84 -6.32 5.00
C PHE A 255 -15.16 -7.31 3.88
N PHE A 256 -15.31 -6.84 2.64
CA PHE A 256 -15.58 -7.74 1.51
C PHE A 256 -14.40 -8.67 1.21
N ARG A 257 -13.17 -8.19 1.41
CA ARG A 257 -11.99 -9.07 1.28
C ARG A 257 -11.95 -10.12 2.38
N ALA A 258 -12.24 -9.75 3.62
CA ALA A 258 -12.34 -10.68 4.74
C ALA A 258 -13.46 -11.71 4.52
N LEU A 259 -14.61 -11.27 4.01
CA LEU A 259 -15.73 -12.15 3.67
C LEU A 259 -15.31 -13.20 2.61
N GLY A 260 -14.55 -12.79 1.60
CA GLY A 260 -13.99 -13.71 0.61
C GLY A 260 -13.07 -14.78 1.21
N ASN A 261 -12.36 -14.49 2.29
CA ASN A 261 -11.49 -15.46 2.94
C ASN A 261 -12.25 -16.41 3.90
N VAL A 262 -13.37 -15.98 4.48
CA VAL A 262 -14.10 -16.75 5.51
C VAL A 262 -15.49 -17.21 5.07
N TYR A 263 -15.82 -17.12 3.77
CA TYR A 263 -17.14 -17.46 3.24
C TYR A 263 -17.61 -18.88 3.59
N THR A 264 -16.67 -19.84 3.72
CA THR A 264 -16.96 -21.23 4.09
C THR A 264 -17.55 -21.37 5.50
N GLY A 265 -17.31 -20.38 6.38
CA GLY A 265 -17.89 -20.32 7.72
C GLY A 265 -19.36 -19.85 7.76
N PHE A 266 -19.91 -19.41 6.62
CA PHE A 266 -21.30 -18.96 6.51
C PHE A 266 -22.12 -19.96 5.72
N GLY A 267 -23.05 -20.67 6.38
CA GLY A 267 -23.87 -21.72 5.77
C GLY A 267 -24.59 -21.25 4.50
N PHE A 268 -25.12 -20.02 4.49
CA PHE A 268 -25.78 -19.43 3.31
C PHE A 268 -24.81 -19.27 2.13
N LEU A 269 -23.61 -18.71 2.33
CA LEU A 269 -22.63 -18.51 1.27
C LEU A 269 -22.09 -19.85 0.77
N LYS A 270 -21.87 -20.81 1.65
CA LYS A 270 -21.47 -22.18 1.29
C LYS A 270 -22.54 -22.88 0.45
N ALA A 271 -23.83 -22.67 0.78
CA ALA A 271 -24.95 -23.27 0.05
C ALA A 271 -25.09 -22.79 -1.41
N LEU A 272 -24.55 -21.60 -1.74
CA LEU A 272 -24.52 -21.07 -3.11
C LEU A 272 -23.57 -21.87 -4.04
N ASN A 273 -22.72 -22.70 -3.49
CA ASN A 273 -21.78 -23.59 -4.21
C ASN A 273 -20.94 -22.88 -5.29
N LEU A 274 -20.63 -21.60 -5.07
CA LEU A 274 -19.83 -20.79 -5.98
C LEU A 274 -18.33 -21.05 -5.79
N PRO A 275 -17.51 -20.96 -6.84
CA PRO A 275 -16.06 -21.07 -6.74
C PRO A 275 -15.47 -20.03 -5.78
N SER A 276 -14.42 -20.39 -5.02
CA SER A 276 -13.73 -19.49 -4.08
C SER A 276 -13.20 -18.22 -4.77
N SER A 277 -12.84 -18.30 -6.04
CA SER A 277 -12.39 -17.17 -6.86
C SER A 277 -13.43 -16.06 -6.95
N LEU A 278 -14.74 -16.39 -7.05
CA LEU A 278 -15.79 -15.37 -7.08
C LEU A 278 -15.90 -14.59 -5.76
N TYR A 279 -15.75 -15.26 -4.62
CA TYR A 279 -15.74 -14.58 -3.33
C TYR A 279 -14.52 -13.67 -3.18
N ASN A 280 -13.36 -14.08 -3.70
CA ASN A 280 -12.15 -13.26 -3.71
C ASN A 280 -12.26 -12.05 -4.66
N MET A 281 -13.13 -12.11 -5.67
CA MET A 281 -13.39 -10.98 -6.59
C MET A 281 -14.38 -9.95 -6.02
N LEU A 282 -15.10 -10.25 -4.92
CA LEU A 282 -16.09 -9.34 -4.33
C LEU A 282 -15.59 -7.89 -4.13
N PRO A 283 -14.42 -7.63 -3.53
CA PRO A 283 -13.96 -6.25 -3.35
C PRO A 283 -13.77 -5.52 -4.68
N TYR A 284 -13.32 -6.20 -5.73
CA TYR A 284 -13.13 -5.59 -7.06
C TYR A 284 -14.46 -5.33 -7.75
N ILE A 285 -15.43 -6.27 -7.69
CA ILE A 285 -16.78 -6.08 -8.22
C ILE A 285 -17.46 -4.89 -7.54
N ILE A 286 -17.37 -4.83 -6.21
CA ILE A 286 -17.95 -3.74 -5.44
C ILE A 286 -17.26 -2.41 -5.76
N SER A 287 -15.93 -2.41 -5.98
CA SER A 287 -15.22 -1.19 -6.39
C SER A 287 -15.77 -0.64 -7.71
N LEU A 288 -16.02 -1.50 -8.70
CA LEU A 288 -16.61 -1.09 -9.98
C LEU A 288 -18.02 -0.52 -9.80
N ILE A 289 -18.87 -1.20 -9.03
CA ILE A 289 -20.23 -0.73 -8.74
C ILE A 289 -20.20 0.63 -8.06
N VAL A 290 -19.40 0.76 -7.01
CA VAL A 290 -19.30 2.00 -6.24
C VAL A 290 -18.75 3.13 -7.10
N LEU A 291 -17.68 2.89 -7.89
CA LEU A 291 -17.12 3.89 -8.80
C LEU A 291 -18.13 4.34 -9.85
N ALA A 292 -18.97 3.44 -10.38
CA ALA A 292 -20.02 3.79 -11.32
C ALA A 292 -21.03 4.82 -10.75
N PHE A 293 -21.34 4.72 -9.45
CA PHE A 293 -22.26 5.65 -8.79
C PHE A 293 -21.59 6.93 -8.25
N THR A 294 -20.31 6.87 -7.89
CA THR A 294 -19.63 7.98 -7.21
C THR A 294 -18.72 8.81 -8.11
N SER A 295 -18.39 8.32 -9.32
CA SER A 295 -17.45 8.98 -10.23
C SER A 295 -17.81 10.43 -10.58
N LYS A 296 -19.11 10.75 -10.71
CA LYS A 296 -19.58 12.10 -11.03
C LYS A 296 -19.20 13.16 -9.97
N ASN A 297 -19.00 12.75 -8.73
CA ASN A 297 -18.68 13.63 -7.60
C ASN A 297 -17.20 13.55 -7.17
N SER A 298 -16.40 12.73 -7.86
CA SER A 298 -14.97 12.57 -7.58
C SER A 298 -14.22 13.80 -8.10
N ARG A 299 -13.41 14.42 -7.24
CA ARG A 299 -12.57 15.57 -7.59
C ARG A 299 -11.13 15.22 -7.31
N ALA A 300 -10.46 14.70 -8.34
CA ALA A 300 -9.00 14.53 -8.33
C ALA A 300 -8.32 15.91 -8.33
N PRO A 301 -7.09 16.03 -7.80
CA PRO A 301 -6.28 17.24 -7.94
C PRO A 301 -6.11 17.63 -9.41
N LYS A 302 -6.28 18.89 -9.78
CA LYS A 302 -6.37 19.34 -11.18
C LYS A 302 -5.09 19.14 -11.99
N ALA A 303 -3.92 19.21 -11.35
CA ALA A 303 -2.62 19.02 -12.00
C ALA A 303 -2.07 17.59 -11.82
N GLU A 304 -2.92 16.66 -11.39
CA GLU A 304 -2.58 15.24 -11.29
C GLU A 304 -2.24 14.67 -12.67
N GLY A 305 -1.15 13.93 -12.76
CA GLY A 305 -0.67 13.33 -14.01
C GLY A 305 -0.03 14.29 -14.99
N ILE A 306 -0.07 15.59 -14.74
CA ILE A 306 0.50 16.61 -15.64
C ILE A 306 1.94 16.90 -15.22
N PRO A 307 2.93 16.68 -16.10
CA PRO A 307 4.31 17.07 -15.84
C PRO A 307 4.41 18.58 -15.57
N TYR A 308 5.15 18.96 -14.53
CA TYR A 308 5.38 20.37 -14.23
C TYR A 308 6.54 20.93 -15.04
N ASP A 309 6.31 22.03 -15.74
CA ASP A 309 7.35 22.80 -16.41
C ASP A 309 7.34 24.26 -15.96
N LYS A 310 8.52 24.76 -15.54
CA LYS A 310 8.70 26.16 -15.14
C LYS A 310 8.50 27.15 -16.30
N GLY A 311 8.74 26.71 -17.53
CA GLY A 311 8.63 27.53 -18.74
C GLY A 311 7.22 27.69 -19.30
N MET A 312 6.29 26.82 -18.90
CA MET A 312 4.88 26.94 -19.29
C MET A 312 4.19 27.97 -18.40
N ARG A 313 3.85 29.10 -18.99
CA ARG A 313 3.02 30.15 -18.39
C ARG A 313 1.59 30.05 -18.91
#